data_2ad3cc34f4c261a7bea449bf78790003
#
_entry.id   2ad3cc34f4c261a7bea449bf78790003
#
_cell.length_a   1.000
_cell.length_b   1.000
_cell.length_c   1.000
_cell.angle_alpha   90.00
_cell.angle_beta   90.00
_cell.angle_gamma   90.00
#
_symmetry.space_group_name_H-M   'P 1'
#
loop_
_entity.id
_entity.type
_entity.pdbx_description
1 polymer ?
#
loop_
_entity_poly.entity_id
_entity_poly.type
_entity_poly.pdbx_seq_one_letter_code
_entity_poly.pdbx_strand_id
1 'polypeptide(L)'
;MPSPRRDVIETWSDPRWLAEAHAWIRGVVEPAGPIEQPHVRPWSTVLRVPTSDGDLFFKANAPDFAHEAVLVERLAPLAPDLLPELVAVDRDRGWFLLRVAG
;
A
#
# COMPACT_ATOMS: atom_id res chain seq x y z
N MET A 1 23.48 12.70 12.56
CA MET A 1 22.91 12.26 11.29
C MET A 1 21.70 11.37 11.56
N PRO A 2 20.54 11.68 11.02
CA PRO A 2 19.39 10.80 11.25
C PRO A 2 19.62 9.43 10.60
N SER A 3 19.06 8.39 11.22
CA SER A 3 19.15 7.05 10.64
C SER A 3 18.24 6.95 9.40
N PRO A 4 18.58 6.10 8.41
CA PRO A 4 17.73 5.89 7.25
C PRO A 4 16.30 5.47 7.63
N ARG A 5 16.16 4.68 8.71
CA ARG A 5 14.84 4.23 9.20
C ARG A 5 13.98 5.40 9.66
N ARG A 6 14.58 6.37 10.34
CA ARG A 6 13.87 7.55 10.81
C ARG A 6 13.36 8.37 9.64
N ASP A 7 14.19 8.56 8.61
CA ASP A 7 13.80 9.31 7.42
C ASP A 7 12.63 8.64 6.69
N VAL A 8 12.62 7.32 6.63
CA VAL A 8 11.54 6.56 5.99
C VAL A 8 10.25 6.70 6.78
N ILE A 9 10.30 6.61 8.13
CA ILE A 9 9.12 6.80 8.97
C ILE A 9 8.56 8.22 8.77
N GLU A 10 9.42 9.22 8.71
CA GLU A 10 9.01 10.60 8.46
C GLU A 10 8.34 10.73 7.08
N THR A 11 8.84 10.00 6.08
CA THR A 11 8.24 9.97 4.75
C THR A 11 6.80 9.46 4.80
N TRP A 12 6.54 8.38 5.54
CA TRP A 12 5.19 7.81 5.66
C TRP A 12 4.19 8.79 6.30
N SER A 13 4.68 9.75 7.08
CA SER A 13 3.86 10.74 7.75
C SER A 13 3.85 12.09 7.03
N ASP A 14 4.65 12.25 5.97
CA ASP A 14 4.73 13.49 5.20
C ASP A 14 3.42 13.74 4.46
N PRO A 15 2.77 14.90 4.65
CA PRO A 15 1.53 15.21 3.94
C PRO A 15 1.64 15.16 2.42
N ARG A 16 2.80 15.47 1.86
CA ARG A 16 3.03 15.40 0.40
C ARG A 16 3.02 13.97 -0.09
N TRP A 17 3.70 13.08 0.64
CA TRP A 17 3.72 11.66 0.30
C TRP A 17 2.34 11.05 0.43
N LEU A 18 1.63 11.38 1.53
CA LEU A 18 0.27 10.89 1.75
C LEU A 18 -0.68 11.39 0.67
N ALA A 19 -0.55 12.66 0.25
CA ALA A 19 -1.37 13.21 -0.84
C ALA A 19 -1.13 12.46 -2.15
N GLU A 20 0.12 12.11 -2.45
CA GLU A 20 0.48 11.36 -3.65
C GLU A 20 -0.08 9.93 -3.60
N ALA A 21 0.04 9.26 -2.44
CA ALA A 21 -0.52 7.93 -2.24
C ALA A 21 -2.05 7.94 -2.38
N HIS A 22 -2.73 8.93 -1.76
CA HIS A 22 -4.17 9.09 -1.88
C HIS A 22 -4.61 9.34 -3.32
N ALA A 23 -3.85 10.15 -4.06
CA ALA A 23 -4.15 10.42 -5.47
C ALA A 23 -4.05 9.14 -6.31
N TRP A 24 -3.02 8.34 -6.07
CA TRP A 24 -2.87 7.07 -6.75
C TRP A 24 -4.04 6.11 -6.45
N ILE A 25 -4.41 6.01 -5.17
CA ILE A 25 -5.55 5.18 -4.75
C ILE A 25 -6.83 5.63 -5.43
N ARG A 26 -7.09 6.94 -5.45
CA ARG A 26 -8.31 7.51 -6.08
C ARG A 26 -8.33 7.33 -7.59
N GLY A 27 -7.18 7.16 -8.21
CA GLY A 27 -7.09 6.81 -9.63
C GLY A 27 -7.50 5.38 -9.93
N VAL A 28 -7.53 4.52 -8.91
CA VAL A 28 -7.90 3.09 -9.04
C VAL A 28 -9.31 2.85 -8.53
N VAL A 29 -9.65 3.38 -7.36
CA VAL A 29 -10.97 3.17 -6.71
C VAL A 29 -11.49 4.48 -6.14
N GLU A 30 -12.79 4.54 -5.92
CA GLU A 30 -13.42 5.67 -5.24
C GLU A 30 -13.62 5.31 -3.77
N PRO A 31 -12.90 5.96 -2.83
CA PRO A 31 -13.10 5.69 -1.42
C PRO A 31 -14.51 6.07 -0.95
N ALA A 32 -15.11 5.22 -0.12
CA ALA A 32 -16.43 5.48 0.47
C ALA A 32 -16.34 6.27 1.78
N GLY A 33 -15.14 6.52 2.28
CA GLY A 33 -14.90 7.26 3.51
C GLY A 33 -13.44 7.64 3.63
N PRO A 34 -13.03 8.17 4.80
CA PRO A 34 -11.64 8.61 4.99
C PRO A 34 -10.66 7.44 4.91
N ILE A 35 -9.52 7.68 4.27
CA ILE A 35 -8.41 6.73 4.21
C ILE A 35 -7.65 6.84 5.52
N GLU A 36 -7.44 5.70 6.19
CA GLU A 36 -6.76 5.64 7.47
C GLU A 36 -5.38 5.00 7.32
N GLN A 37 -4.48 5.30 8.26
CA GLN A 37 -3.12 4.75 8.28
C GLN A 37 -2.91 3.93 9.55
N PRO A 38 -3.39 2.66 9.61
CA PRO A 38 -3.32 1.87 10.83
C PRO A 38 -1.91 1.37 11.19
N HIS A 39 -1.00 1.26 10.21
CA HIS A 39 0.34 0.74 10.46
C HIS A 39 1.42 1.60 9.82
N VAL A 40 2.42 1.95 10.61
CA VAL A 40 3.64 2.63 10.16
C VAL A 40 4.83 1.87 10.74
N ARG A 41 5.72 1.39 9.87
CA ARG A 41 6.93 0.68 10.24
C ARG A 41 8.12 1.31 9.51
N PRO A 42 9.36 1.10 9.99
CA PRO A 42 10.52 1.63 9.28
C PRO A 42 10.62 1.17 7.83
N TRP A 43 10.11 -0.02 7.51
CA TRP A 43 10.21 -0.61 6.18
C TRP A 43 8.93 -0.54 5.37
N SER A 44 7.79 -0.20 5.97
CA SER A 44 6.52 -0.16 5.25
C SER A 44 5.43 0.60 5.99
N THR A 45 4.40 1.00 5.24
CA THR A 45 3.16 1.52 5.81
C THR A 45 1.97 0.92 5.09
N VAL A 46 0.82 0.91 5.80
CA VAL A 46 -0.44 0.42 5.25
C VAL A 46 -1.51 1.48 5.41
N LEU A 47 -2.26 1.73 4.34
CA LEU A 47 -3.43 2.60 4.37
C LEU A 47 -4.68 1.76 4.16
N ARG A 48 -5.68 1.94 5.01
CA ARG A 48 -6.97 1.28 4.85
C ARG A 48 -7.89 2.20 4.03
N VAL A 49 -8.44 1.65 2.96
CA VAL A 49 -9.28 2.39 2.02
C VAL A 49 -10.68 1.79 2.05
N PRO A 50 -11.64 2.44 2.71
CA PRO A 50 -13.02 1.95 2.69
C PRO A 50 -13.63 2.15 1.30
N THR A 51 -14.33 1.13 0.82
CA THR A 51 -15.08 1.20 -0.43
C THR A 51 -16.49 0.65 -0.24
N SER A 52 -17.37 0.85 -1.23
CA SER A 52 -18.72 0.31 -1.17
C SER A 52 -18.75 -1.22 -1.13
N ASP A 53 -17.69 -1.87 -1.58
CA ASP A 53 -17.56 -3.33 -1.61
C ASP A 53 -16.71 -3.89 -0.47
N GLY A 54 -16.36 -3.07 0.51
CA GLY A 54 -15.51 -3.44 1.63
C GLY A 54 -14.18 -2.69 1.63
N ASP A 55 -13.31 -3.03 2.57
CA ASP A 55 -12.05 -2.34 2.74
C ASP A 55 -10.98 -2.90 1.79
N LEU A 56 -10.22 -1.99 1.19
CA LEU A 56 -8.98 -2.32 0.49
C LEU A 56 -7.81 -1.89 1.36
N PHE A 57 -6.64 -2.50 1.12
CA PHE A 57 -5.43 -2.18 1.84
C PHE A 57 -4.34 -1.81 0.86
N PHE A 58 -3.87 -0.56 0.98
CA PHE A 58 -2.73 -0.06 0.22
C PHE A 58 -1.48 -0.32 1.04
N LYS A 59 -0.43 -0.85 0.41
CA LYS A 59 0.85 -1.05 1.07
C LYS A 59 1.95 -0.38 0.27
N ALA A 60 2.83 0.33 0.98
CA ALA A 60 4.05 0.92 0.43
C ALA A 60 5.23 0.42 1.22
N ASN A 61 6.31 0.07 0.54
CA ASN A 61 7.54 -0.40 1.14
C ASN A 61 8.68 0.59 0.91
N ALA A 62 9.63 0.64 1.84
CA ALA A 62 10.88 1.36 1.62
C ALA A 62 11.59 0.78 0.39
N PRO A 63 12.45 1.56 -0.30
CA PRO A 63 13.10 1.09 -1.53
C PRO A 63 13.78 -0.28 -1.42
N ASP A 64 14.38 -0.59 -0.28
CA ASP A 64 15.03 -1.88 -0.06
C ASP A 64 14.06 -3.06 -0.02
N PHE A 65 12.76 -2.79 0.13
CA PHE A 65 11.70 -3.79 0.23
C PHE A 65 10.70 -3.69 -0.90
N ALA A 66 10.98 -2.87 -1.92
CA ALA A 66 10.04 -2.63 -3.03
C ALA A 66 9.75 -3.88 -3.86
N HIS A 67 10.60 -4.89 -3.82
CA HIS A 67 10.41 -6.14 -4.54
C HIS A 67 9.16 -6.92 -4.10
N GLU A 68 8.60 -6.62 -2.94
CA GLU A 68 7.39 -7.30 -2.45
C GLU A 68 6.22 -7.13 -3.42
N ALA A 69 6.06 -5.94 -4.00
CA ALA A 69 4.99 -5.69 -4.97
C ALA A 69 5.10 -6.63 -6.17
N VAL A 70 6.32 -6.85 -6.67
CA VAL A 70 6.58 -7.75 -7.79
C VAL A 70 6.27 -9.20 -7.41
N LEU A 71 6.67 -9.61 -6.20
CA LEU A 71 6.40 -10.95 -5.71
C LEU A 71 4.91 -11.21 -5.58
N VAL A 72 4.17 -10.28 -4.98
CA VAL A 72 2.71 -10.41 -4.82
C VAL A 72 2.04 -10.52 -6.19
N GLU A 73 2.45 -9.68 -7.15
CA GLU A 73 1.90 -9.71 -8.50
C GLU A 73 2.11 -11.07 -9.18
N ARG A 74 3.29 -11.68 -8.99
CA ARG A 74 3.62 -12.96 -9.60
C ARG A 74 2.97 -14.14 -8.91
N LEU A 75 2.81 -14.08 -7.59
CA LEU A 75 2.29 -15.19 -6.80
C LEU A 75 0.78 -15.23 -6.71
N ALA A 76 0.10 -14.08 -6.75
CA ALA A 76 -1.35 -14.02 -6.61
C ALA A 76 -2.11 -14.91 -7.59
N PRO A 77 -1.78 -14.95 -8.90
CA PRO A 77 -2.47 -15.84 -9.84
C PRO A 77 -2.23 -17.33 -9.59
N LEU A 78 -1.13 -17.68 -8.89
CA LEU A 78 -0.77 -19.08 -8.64
C LEU A 78 -1.46 -19.66 -7.41
N ALA A 79 -1.90 -18.80 -6.48
CA ALA A 79 -2.53 -19.25 -5.25
C ALA A 79 -3.68 -18.29 -4.85
N PRO A 80 -4.74 -18.19 -5.68
CA PRO A 80 -5.80 -17.21 -5.47
C PRO A 80 -6.58 -17.43 -4.17
N ASP A 81 -6.61 -18.66 -3.65
CA ASP A 81 -7.32 -18.97 -2.40
C ASP A 81 -6.49 -18.69 -1.16
N LEU A 82 -5.17 -18.52 -1.32
CA LEU A 82 -4.24 -18.31 -0.21
C LEU A 82 -3.77 -16.87 -0.08
N LEU A 83 -3.85 -16.09 -1.15
CA LEU A 83 -3.35 -14.73 -1.19
C LEU A 83 -4.50 -13.74 -1.38
N PRO A 84 -4.38 -12.52 -0.82
CA PRO A 84 -5.36 -11.46 -1.08
C PRO A 84 -5.44 -11.15 -2.56
N GLU A 85 -6.62 -10.68 -3.00
CA GLU A 85 -6.79 -10.24 -4.37
C GLU A 85 -5.97 -8.97 -4.63
N LEU A 86 -5.09 -9.02 -5.63
CA LEU A 86 -4.32 -7.85 -6.04
C LEU A 86 -5.19 -6.97 -6.94
N VAL A 87 -5.51 -5.76 -6.47
CA VAL A 87 -6.36 -4.82 -7.21
C VAL A 87 -5.54 -3.95 -8.15
N ALA A 88 -4.38 -3.47 -7.69
CA ALA A 88 -3.49 -2.64 -8.49
C ALA A 88 -2.07 -2.71 -7.95
N VAL A 89 -1.11 -2.42 -8.80
CA VAL A 89 0.31 -2.38 -8.44
C VAL A 89 1.02 -1.26 -9.20
N ASP A 90 1.93 -0.58 -8.51
CA ASP A 90 2.88 0.36 -9.11
C ASP A 90 4.27 -0.19 -8.82
N ARG A 91 4.86 -0.83 -9.82
CA ARG A 91 6.15 -1.50 -9.67
C ARG A 91 7.31 -0.53 -9.41
N ASP A 92 7.22 0.66 -10.00
CA ASP A 92 8.30 1.66 -9.87
C ASP A 92 8.40 2.18 -8.45
N ARG A 93 7.27 2.36 -7.78
CA ARG A 93 7.21 2.85 -6.40
C ARG A 93 7.15 1.72 -5.37
N GLY A 94 6.87 0.49 -5.81
CA GLY A 94 6.68 -0.64 -4.92
C GLY A 94 5.37 -0.57 -4.15
N TRP A 95 4.36 0.07 -4.70
CA TRP A 95 3.03 0.20 -4.10
C TRP A 95 2.10 -0.86 -4.63
N PHE A 96 1.20 -1.34 -3.78
CA PHE A 96 0.13 -2.22 -4.23
C PHE A 96 -1.12 -2.08 -3.39
N LEU A 97 -2.24 -2.44 -3.98
CA LEU A 97 -3.57 -2.32 -3.40
C LEU A 97 -4.22 -3.71 -3.40
N LEU A 98 -4.64 -4.16 -2.23
CA LEU A 98 -5.18 -5.52 -2.04
C LEU A 98 -6.59 -5.48 -1.50
N ARG A 99 -7.39 -6.49 -1.88
CA ARG A 99 -8.66 -6.79 -1.24
C ARG A 99 -8.48 -8.05 -0.40
N VAL A 100 -8.72 -7.95 0.88
CA VAL A 100 -8.65 -9.10 1.77
C VAL A 100 -10.01 -9.76 1.79
N ALA A 101 -10.05 -11.06 1.48
CA ALA A 101 -11.27 -11.84 1.58
C ALA A 101 -11.65 -11.96 3.06
N GLY A 102 -12.84 -11.52 3.39
CA GLY A 102 -13.25 -11.50 4.78
C GLY A 102 -14.65 -11.97 4.96
#